data_96f9b60dd7867faf0bf0ead1b9487d2e
#
_entry.id   96f9b60dd7867faf0bf0ead1b9487d2e
#
_cell.length_a   1.000
_cell.length_b   1.000
_cell.length_c   1.000
_cell.angle_alpha   90.00
_cell.angle_beta   90.00
_cell.angle_gamma   90.00
#
_symmetry.space_group_name_H-M   'P 1'
#
loop_
_entity.id
_entity.type
_entity.pdbx_description
1 polymer ?
#
loop_
_entity_poly.entity_id
_entity_poly.type
_entity_poly.pdbx_seq_one_letter_code
_entity_poly.pdbx_strand_id
1 'polypeptide(L)'
;MAVMDQVITDQYAIYNGDSAEMLASIPDESVGMSIYSPPFATENGGCLYNYSSSVRDLSNARTYEEFFEHYGFIVKHIARAMKPGRISAVHCMDVPKQGANICGYTDFPGDIIRLHESLGFEMLPRICIWKEPLAVRNRTMSKALAHRQICEDATLTN
;
A
#
# COMPACT_ATOMS: atom_id res chain seq x y z
N MET A 1 -5.86 -5.45 22.82
CA MET A 1 -4.50 -5.88 23.18
C MET A 1 -3.67 -5.82 21.91
N ALA A 2 -2.70 -4.92 21.89
CA ALA A 2 -2.02 -4.55 20.68
C ALA A 2 -0.99 -5.58 20.19
N VAL A 3 -0.28 -6.25 21.08
CA VAL A 3 0.86 -7.14 20.75
C VAL A 3 0.50 -8.60 20.98
N MET A 4 0.66 -9.41 19.93
CA MET A 4 0.49 -10.87 20.00
C MET A 4 1.81 -11.56 20.35
N ASP A 5 2.93 -11.06 19.84
CA ASP A 5 4.27 -11.55 20.07
C ASP A 5 5.29 -10.41 19.89
N GLN A 6 6.44 -10.48 20.55
CA GLN A 6 7.45 -9.45 20.44
C GLN A 6 8.87 -9.96 20.73
N VAL A 7 9.85 -9.30 20.10
CA VAL A 7 11.28 -9.46 20.39
C VAL A 7 11.85 -8.08 20.67
N ILE A 8 12.46 -7.89 21.82
CA ILE A 8 13.07 -6.62 22.23
C ILE A 8 14.53 -6.87 22.59
N THR A 9 15.43 -6.07 22.04
CA THR A 9 16.87 -6.05 22.34
C THR A 9 17.31 -4.61 22.60
N ASP A 10 18.56 -4.42 22.93
CA ASP A 10 19.14 -3.08 23.12
C ASP A 10 19.22 -2.27 21.80
N GLN A 11 19.11 -2.92 20.65
CA GLN A 11 19.29 -2.29 19.33
C GLN A 11 18.01 -2.20 18.51
N TYR A 12 17.05 -3.11 18.71
CA TYR A 12 15.80 -3.14 17.95
C TYR A 12 14.66 -3.77 18.75
N ALA A 13 13.45 -3.44 18.33
CA ALA A 13 12.24 -4.10 18.78
C ALA A 13 11.40 -4.54 17.59
N ILE A 14 10.88 -5.76 17.63
CA ILE A 14 9.96 -6.32 16.64
C ILE A 14 8.66 -6.65 17.35
N TYR A 15 7.56 -6.17 16.81
CA TYR A 15 6.23 -6.42 17.34
C TYR A 15 5.35 -7.08 16.29
N ASN A 16 4.70 -8.18 16.65
CA ASN A 16 3.62 -8.76 15.87
C ASN A 16 2.29 -8.32 16.49
N GLY A 17 1.54 -7.48 15.80
CA GLY A 17 0.30 -6.92 16.32
C GLY A 17 -0.42 -6.03 15.31
N ASP A 18 -1.55 -5.46 15.74
CA ASP A 18 -2.31 -4.49 14.97
C ASP A 18 -1.51 -3.18 14.85
N SER A 19 -1.21 -2.78 13.62
CA SER A 19 -0.37 -1.60 13.34
C SER A 19 -0.99 -0.31 13.87
N ALA A 20 -2.31 -0.15 13.81
CA ALA A 20 -2.98 1.06 14.29
C ALA A 20 -2.87 1.18 15.82
N GLU A 21 -3.05 0.07 16.54
CA GLU A 21 -2.89 0.06 18.00
C GLU A 21 -1.43 0.26 18.41
N MET A 22 -0.49 -0.36 17.68
CA MET A 22 0.94 -0.23 17.96
C MET A 22 1.46 1.18 17.71
N LEU A 23 1.13 1.76 16.58
CA LEU A 23 1.54 3.12 16.23
C LEU A 23 0.96 4.17 17.19
N ALA A 24 -0.24 3.95 17.73
CA ALA A 24 -0.84 4.83 18.73
C ALA A 24 0.00 4.92 20.01
N SER A 25 0.78 3.89 20.35
CA SER A 25 1.64 3.85 21.54
C SER A 25 3.01 4.49 21.34
N ILE A 26 3.42 4.77 20.11
CA ILE A 26 4.70 5.43 19.79
C ILE A 26 4.61 6.90 20.21
N PRO A 27 5.60 7.45 20.96
CA PRO A 27 5.60 8.85 21.35
C PRO A 27 5.62 9.80 20.16
N ASP A 28 5.05 10.97 20.34
CA ASP A 28 5.06 12.05 19.35
C ASP A 28 6.51 12.44 19.01
N GLU A 29 6.76 12.77 17.75
CA GLU A 29 8.06 13.27 17.26
C GLU A 29 9.27 12.43 17.70
N SER A 30 9.12 11.12 17.83
CA SER A 30 10.19 10.21 18.26
C SER A 30 10.87 9.48 17.12
N VAL A 31 10.19 9.30 15.97
CA VAL A 31 10.64 8.50 14.82
C VAL A 31 11.42 9.34 13.83
N GLY A 32 12.63 8.90 13.49
CA GLY A 32 13.52 9.59 12.52
C GLY A 32 13.26 9.21 11.06
N MET A 33 12.67 8.05 10.79
CA MET A 33 12.34 7.58 9.44
C MET A 33 11.28 6.50 9.53
N SER A 34 10.35 6.45 8.58
CA SER A 34 9.46 5.31 8.40
C SER A 34 9.63 4.71 7.01
N ILE A 35 9.59 3.37 6.92
CA ILE A 35 9.63 2.62 5.67
C ILE A 35 8.61 1.51 5.75
N TYR A 36 7.66 1.47 4.82
CA TYR A 36 6.62 0.45 4.82
C TYR A 36 5.95 0.30 3.46
N SER A 37 5.12 -0.74 3.34
CA SER A 37 4.31 -1.01 2.16
C SER A 37 2.90 -1.38 2.63
N PRO A 38 1.86 -0.59 2.31
CA PRO A 38 0.50 -0.99 2.60
C PRO A 38 0.07 -2.15 1.69
N PRO A 39 -0.98 -2.89 2.03
CA PRO A 39 -1.65 -3.75 1.07
C PRO A 39 -2.08 -2.95 -0.18
N PHE A 40 -2.03 -3.55 -1.36
CA PHE A 40 -2.38 -2.86 -2.61
C PHE A 40 -3.87 -3.04 -2.89
N ALA A 41 -4.65 -2.01 -2.60
CA ALA A 41 -6.09 -2.01 -2.75
C ALA A 41 -6.53 -2.04 -4.23
N THR A 42 -7.60 -2.76 -4.51
CA THR A 42 -8.23 -2.82 -5.83
C THR A 42 -9.50 -1.97 -5.89
N GLU A 43 -9.86 -1.46 -7.06
CA GLU A 43 -11.08 -0.66 -7.23
C GLU A 43 -12.36 -1.38 -6.81
N ASN A 44 -12.37 -2.71 -6.85
CA ASN A 44 -13.54 -3.52 -6.51
C ASN A 44 -13.62 -3.87 -5.01
N GLY A 45 -12.77 -3.29 -4.19
CA GLY A 45 -12.56 -3.67 -2.80
C GLY A 45 -11.59 -4.85 -2.63
N GLY A 46 -11.12 -5.05 -1.40
CA GLY A 46 -10.04 -5.97 -1.13
C GLY A 46 -8.69 -5.50 -1.68
N CYS A 47 -7.70 -6.37 -1.61
CA CYS A 47 -6.36 -6.11 -2.09
C CYS A 47 -5.88 -7.21 -3.04
N LEU A 48 -4.75 -6.97 -3.72
CA LEU A 48 -4.15 -7.98 -4.62
C LEU A 48 -3.85 -9.31 -3.91
N TYR A 49 -3.56 -9.24 -2.63
CA TYR A 49 -3.32 -10.39 -1.76
C TYR A 49 -4.11 -10.24 -0.47
N ASN A 50 -4.71 -11.35 -0.02
CA ASN A 50 -5.34 -11.43 1.28
C ASN A 50 -4.30 -11.97 2.28
N TYR A 51 -4.07 -11.23 3.36
CA TYR A 51 -3.05 -11.57 4.36
C TYR A 51 -3.62 -12.31 5.57
N SER A 52 -4.88 -12.04 5.91
CA SER A 52 -5.56 -12.72 7.00
C SER A 52 -7.08 -12.71 6.83
N SER A 53 -7.80 -13.46 7.66
CA SER A 53 -9.27 -13.45 7.71
C SER A 53 -9.82 -12.40 8.69
N SER A 54 -8.97 -11.58 9.32
CA SER A 54 -9.40 -10.57 10.27
C SER A 54 -10.14 -9.43 9.58
N VAL A 55 -11.27 -9.02 10.13
CA VAL A 55 -12.02 -7.84 9.66
C VAL A 55 -11.24 -6.54 9.88
N ARG A 56 -10.20 -6.55 10.70
CA ARG A 56 -9.31 -5.40 10.98
C ARG A 56 -8.13 -5.32 10.02
N ASP A 57 -7.95 -6.33 9.17
CA ASP A 57 -6.90 -6.34 8.17
C ASP A 57 -7.32 -5.47 6.98
N LEU A 58 -6.51 -4.48 6.64
CA LEU A 58 -6.75 -3.58 5.51
C LEU A 58 -6.96 -4.33 4.19
N SER A 59 -6.39 -5.53 4.04
CA SER A 59 -6.56 -6.34 2.84
C SER A 59 -8.00 -6.84 2.64
N ASN A 60 -8.84 -6.75 3.67
CA ASN A 60 -10.25 -7.16 3.67
C ASN A 60 -11.23 -5.97 3.56
N ALA A 61 -10.75 -4.76 3.28
CA ALA A 61 -11.61 -3.60 3.04
C ALA A 61 -12.61 -3.91 1.91
N ARG A 62 -13.87 -3.55 2.08
CA ARG A 62 -14.95 -3.89 1.15
C ARG A 62 -14.96 -3.02 -0.09
N THR A 63 -14.51 -1.77 0.06
CA THR A 63 -14.40 -0.81 -1.02
C THR A 63 -13.03 -0.13 -1.00
N TYR A 64 -12.70 0.51 -2.11
CA TYR A 64 -11.48 1.29 -2.25
C TYR A 64 -11.45 2.48 -1.26
N GLU A 65 -12.60 3.11 -1.08
CA GLU A 65 -12.78 4.23 -0.15
C GLU A 65 -12.61 3.78 1.30
N GLU A 66 -13.21 2.64 1.69
CA GLU A 66 -13.06 2.07 3.04
C GLU A 66 -11.59 1.74 3.34
N PHE A 67 -10.86 1.24 2.34
CA PHE A 67 -9.42 1.03 2.48
C PHE A 67 -8.69 2.33 2.85
N PHE A 68 -8.93 3.42 2.11
CA PHE A 68 -8.26 4.69 2.36
C PHE A 68 -8.70 5.35 3.66
N GLU A 69 -9.96 5.19 4.06
CA GLU A 69 -10.43 5.64 5.38
C GLU A 69 -9.64 4.95 6.50
N HIS A 70 -9.56 3.63 6.47
CA HIS A 70 -8.83 2.86 7.49
C HIS A 70 -7.32 3.10 7.43
N TYR A 71 -6.75 3.15 6.23
CA TYR A 71 -5.34 3.46 6.06
C TYR A 71 -4.97 4.85 6.56
N GLY A 72 -5.89 5.80 6.44
CA GLY A 72 -5.74 7.15 6.98
C GLY A 72 -5.45 7.18 8.48
N PHE A 73 -6.01 6.27 9.28
CA PHE A 73 -5.68 6.17 10.71
C PHE A 73 -4.21 5.80 10.93
N ILE A 74 -3.68 4.87 10.13
CA ILE A 74 -2.26 4.47 10.21
C ILE A 74 -1.35 5.64 9.83
N VAL A 75 -1.63 6.31 8.71
CA VAL A 75 -0.83 7.44 8.23
C VAL A 75 -0.85 8.60 9.22
N LYS A 76 -2.01 8.87 9.86
CA LYS A 76 -2.14 9.89 10.91
C LYS A 76 -1.23 9.59 12.12
N HIS A 77 -1.15 8.33 12.55
CA HIS A 77 -0.24 7.95 13.64
C HIS A 77 1.22 8.04 13.21
N ILE A 78 1.55 7.70 11.96
CA ILE A 78 2.91 7.89 11.43
C ILE A 78 3.27 9.39 11.41
N ALA A 79 2.38 10.25 10.92
CA ALA A 79 2.60 11.70 10.89
C ALA A 79 2.90 12.26 12.29
N ARG A 80 2.10 11.86 13.29
CA ARG A 80 2.29 12.28 14.69
C ARG A 80 3.62 11.78 15.28
N ALA A 81 3.96 10.53 15.01
CA ALA A 81 5.15 9.90 15.60
C ALA A 81 6.45 10.38 14.95
N MET A 82 6.42 10.81 13.70
CA MET A 82 7.61 11.27 12.99
C MET A 82 8.07 12.66 13.45
N LYS A 83 9.39 12.82 13.54
CA LYS A 83 10.00 14.14 13.77
C LYS A 83 9.78 15.02 12.54
N PRO A 84 9.53 16.33 12.72
CA PRO A 84 9.44 17.27 11.61
C PRO A 84 10.66 17.22 10.68
N GLY A 85 10.44 17.36 9.38
CA GLY A 85 11.50 17.33 8.36
C GLY A 85 12.13 15.96 8.12
N ARG A 86 11.50 14.89 8.57
CA ARG A 86 11.98 13.52 8.34
C ARG A 86 11.20 12.81 7.24
N ILE A 87 11.75 11.73 6.71
CA ILE A 87 11.26 11.04 5.52
C ILE A 87 10.42 9.82 5.90
N SER A 88 9.23 9.75 5.31
CA SER A 88 8.42 8.53 5.24
C SER A 88 8.51 7.96 3.84
N ALA A 89 9.01 6.74 3.69
CA ALA A 89 9.15 6.05 2.43
C ALA A 89 8.08 4.97 2.29
N VAL A 90 7.20 5.10 1.29
CA VAL A 90 6.12 4.15 1.03
C VAL A 90 6.40 3.40 -0.26
N HIS A 91 6.55 2.08 -0.17
CA HIS A 91 6.66 1.22 -1.34
C HIS A 91 5.27 0.86 -1.85
N CYS A 92 4.96 1.24 -3.06
CA CYS A 92 3.70 0.92 -3.73
C CYS A 92 3.89 0.80 -5.24
N MET A 93 2.84 0.42 -5.95
CA MET A 93 2.83 0.34 -7.42
C MET A 93 1.41 0.61 -7.92
N ASP A 94 1.30 0.93 -9.22
CA ASP A 94 0.00 0.96 -9.89
C ASP A 94 -0.67 -0.40 -9.79
N VAL A 95 -1.95 -0.41 -9.44
CA VAL A 95 -2.71 -1.63 -9.21
C VAL A 95 -3.48 -1.99 -10.49
N PRO A 96 -3.26 -3.17 -11.08
CA PRO A 96 -4.01 -3.60 -12.25
C PRO A 96 -5.51 -3.67 -11.94
N LYS A 97 -6.34 -3.09 -12.78
CA LYS A 97 -7.80 -3.22 -12.69
C LYS A 97 -8.19 -4.68 -12.86
N GLN A 98 -9.19 -5.12 -12.09
CA GLN A 98 -9.68 -6.49 -12.11
C GLN A 98 -11.00 -6.58 -12.88
N GLY A 99 -11.16 -7.65 -13.65
CA GLY A 99 -12.38 -7.94 -14.39
C GLY A 99 -12.08 -8.57 -15.76
N ALA A 100 -13.04 -9.30 -16.30
CA ALA A 100 -12.98 -9.78 -17.67
C ALA A 100 -13.04 -8.57 -18.62
N ASN A 101 -12.15 -8.53 -19.58
CA ASN A 101 -12.07 -7.46 -20.59
C ASN A 101 -11.76 -6.05 -20.04
N ILE A 102 -11.26 -5.92 -18.80
CA ILE A 102 -10.79 -4.66 -18.26
C ILE A 102 -9.27 -4.58 -18.41
N CYS A 103 -8.80 -3.60 -19.16
CA CYS A 103 -7.40 -3.26 -19.30
C CYS A 103 -7.15 -1.90 -18.61
N GLY A 104 -6.06 -1.81 -17.89
CA GLY A 104 -5.64 -0.56 -17.25
C GLY A 104 -5.19 -0.75 -15.81
N TYR A 105 -4.85 0.37 -15.19
CA TYR A 105 -4.33 0.44 -13.84
C TYR A 105 -5.05 1.53 -13.07
N THR A 106 -5.14 1.34 -11.76
CA THR A 106 -5.51 2.36 -10.78
C THR A 106 -4.25 3.08 -10.34
N ASP A 107 -4.25 4.40 -10.35
CA ASP A 107 -3.15 5.23 -9.83
C ASP A 107 -3.12 5.17 -8.28
N PHE A 108 -2.90 3.97 -7.75
CA PHE A 108 -2.79 3.76 -6.32
C PHE A 108 -1.67 4.59 -5.66
N PRO A 109 -0.47 4.74 -6.28
CA PRO A 109 0.56 5.64 -5.76
C PRO A 109 0.11 7.10 -5.67
N GLY A 110 -0.68 7.58 -6.62
CA GLY A 110 -1.22 8.94 -6.58
C GLY A 110 -2.22 9.12 -5.43
N ASP A 111 -3.08 8.13 -5.16
CA ASP A 111 -4.00 8.17 -4.03
C ASP A 111 -3.27 8.10 -2.68
N ILE A 112 -2.20 7.29 -2.58
CA ILE A 112 -1.30 7.26 -1.42
C ILE A 112 -0.71 8.65 -1.17
N ILE A 113 -0.21 9.32 -2.20
CA ILE A 113 0.36 10.67 -2.09
C ILE A 113 -0.70 11.65 -1.60
N ARG A 114 -1.87 11.70 -2.24
CA ARG A 114 -2.98 12.60 -1.86
C ARG A 114 -3.41 12.43 -0.40
N LEU A 115 -3.48 11.18 0.07
CA LEU A 115 -3.77 10.91 1.48
C LEU A 115 -2.68 11.47 2.40
N HIS A 116 -1.41 11.22 2.09
CA HIS A 116 -0.28 11.71 2.92
C HIS A 116 -0.24 13.24 2.96
N GLU A 117 -0.41 13.90 1.82
CA GLU A 117 -0.47 15.37 1.74
C GLU A 117 -1.61 15.95 2.57
N SER A 118 -2.78 15.30 2.55
CA SER A 118 -3.92 15.72 3.39
C SER A 118 -3.66 15.63 4.89
N LEU A 119 -2.66 14.85 5.29
CA LEU A 119 -2.24 14.63 6.68
C LEU A 119 -0.93 15.36 7.05
N GLY A 120 -0.48 16.29 6.20
CA GLY A 120 0.63 17.19 6.50
C GLY A 120 2.01 16.74 6.00
N PHE A 121 2.09 15.72 5.17
CA PHE A 121 3.32 15.38 4.46
C PHE A 121 3.46 16.22 3.18
N GLU A 122 4.68 16.41 2.75
CA GLU A 122 5.02 16.96 1.43
C GLU A 122 5.65 15.88 0.56
N MET A 123 5.23 15.81 -0.71
CA MET A 123 5.76 14.82 -1.63
C MET A 123 7.19 15.18 -2.04
N LEU A 124 8.10 14.23 -1.89
CA LEU A 124 9.42 14.20 -2.53
C LEU A 124 9.37 13.44 -3.86
N PRO A 125 10.39 13.57 -4.74
CA PRO A 125 10.43 12.84 -5.99
C PRO A 125 10.28 11.33 -5.82
N ARG A 126 9.51 10.71 -6.71
CA ARG A 126 9.35 9.26 -6.76
C ARG A 126 10.68 8.59 -7.14
N ILE A 127 10.98 7.47 -6.50
CA ILE A 127 12.10 6.61 -6.87
C ILE A 127 11.52 5.33 -7.51
N CYS A 128 11.81 5.14 -8.79
CA CYS A 128 11.37 3.94 -9.49
C CYS A 128 12.27 2.76 -9.17
N ILE A 129 11.70 1.68 -8.64
CA ILE A 129 12.39 0.41 -8.44
C ILE A 129 12.23 -0.41 -9.72
N TRP A 130 13.33 -0.53 -10.47
CA TRP A 130 13.32 -1.38 -11.66
C TRP A 130 13.25 -2.86 -11.26
N LYS A 131 12.39 -3.61 -11.97
CA LYS A 131 12.28 -5.06 -11.84
C LYS A 131 12.37 -5.69 -13.21
N GLU A 132 12.96 -6.86 -13.27
CA GLU A 132 13.09 -7.62 -14.51
C GLU A 132 11.69 -7.97 -15.07
N PRO A 133 11.40 -7.62 -16.35
CA PRO A 133 10.06 -7.75 -16.92
C PRO A 133 9.49 -9.18 -16.87
N LEU A 134 10.33 -10.22 -17.03
CA LEU A 134 9.88 -11.61 -16.94
C LEU A 134 9.40 -11.99 -15.53
N ALA A 135 10.06 -11.47 -14.50
CA ALA A 135 9.65 -11.70 -13.12
C ALA A 135 8.29 -11.03 -12.83
N VAL A 136 8.06 -9.85 -13.37
CA VAL A 136 6.77 -9.15 -13.29
C VAL A 136 5.69 -9.89 -14.08
N ARG A 137 6.00 -10.35 -15.29
CA ARG A 137 5.08 -11.10 -16.14
C ARG A 137 4.54 -12.35 -15.45
N ASN A 138 5.38 -13.10 -14.77
CA ASN A 138 4.97 -14.33 -14.08
C ASN A 138 3.92 -14.07 -12.97
N ARG A 139 3.92 -12.88 -12.37
CA ARG A 139 2.92 -12.45 -11.38
C ARG A 139 1.62 -11.94 -12.00
N THR A 140 1.65 -11.55 -13.27
CA THR A 140 0.52 -10.92 -13.96
C THR A 140 0.05 -11.73 -15.18
N MET A 141 0.33 -13.03 -15.23
CA MET A 141 0.07 -13.87 -16.42
C MET A 141 -1.36 -13.76 -16.94
N SER A 142 -2.37 -13.74 -16.07
CA SER A 142 -3.77 -13.55 -16.49
C SER A 142 -4.03 -12.18 -17.13
N LYS A 143 -3.34 -11.15 -16.65
CA LYS A 143 -3.45 -9.79 -17.19
C LYS A 143 -2.73 -9.65 -18.53
N ALA A 144 -1.60 -10.33 -18.71
CA ALA A 144 -0.92 -10.37 -20.01
C ALA A 144 -1.78 -11.01 -21.09
N LEU A 145 -2.57 -12.04 -20.75
CA LEU A 145 -3.54 -12.64 -21.67
C LEU A 145 -4.67 -11.68 -22.01
N ALA A 146 -5.22 -10.97 -21.02
CA ALA A 146 -6.26 -9.96 -21.27
C ALA A 146 -5.74 -8.80 -22.16
N HIS A 147 -4.53 -8.33 -21.92
CA HIS A 147 -3.92 -7.31 -22.76
C HIS A 147 -3.71 -7.80 -24.19
N ARG A 148 -3.24 -9.03 -24.36
CA ARG A 148 -3.10 -9.66 -25.67
C ARG A 148 -4.43 -9.72 -26.40
N GLN A 149 -5.49 -10.15 -25.73
CA GLN A 149 -6.83 -10.23 -26.30
C GLN A 149 -7.34 -8.85 -26.76
N ILE A 150 -7.12 -7.81 -25.97
CA ILE A 150 -7.47 -6.44 -26.36
C ILE A 150 -6.69 -5.99 -27.60
N CYS A 151 -5.41 -6.31 -27.68
CA CYS A 151 -4.59 -6.00 -28.85
C CYS A 151 -4.98 -6.82 -30.08
N GLU A 152 -5.46 -8.04 -29.90
CA GLU A 152 -5.96 -8.89 -31.00
C GLU A 152 -7.33 -8.45 -31.48
N ASP A 153 -8.22 -8.03 -30.58
CA ASP A 153 -9.57 -7.59 -30.91
C ASP A 153 -9.62 -6.17 -31.49
N ALA A 154 -8.50 -5.46 -31.46
CA ALA A 154 -8.70 -4.23 -31.59
C ALA A 154 -8.17 -3.38 -32.51
N THR A 155 -8.30 -3.14 -32.61
CA THR A 155 -8.63 -1.74 -32.69
C THR A 155 -7.75 -0.84 -31.83
N LEU A 156 -6.93 -1.37 -31.05
CA LEU A 156 -5.79 -0.70 -30.44
C LEU A 156 -4.52 -0.81 -31.30
N THR A 157 -4.70 -1.05 -32.53
CA THR A 157 -3.64 -0.95 -33.50
C THR A 157 -3.47 0.49 -33.89
N ASN A 158 -2.60 1.16 -33.26
CA ASN A 158 -1.83 2.35 -33.63
C ASN A 158 -1.58 3.25 -32.46
#